data_da0cda09019047fda1622b5b70b9ad8f
#
_entry.id   da0cda09019047fda1622b5b70b9ad8f
#
_cell.length_a   1.000
_cell.length_b   1.000
_cell.length_c   1.000
_cell.angle_alpha   90.00
_cell.angle_beta   90.00
_cell.angle_gamma   90.00
#
_symmetry.space_group_name_H-M   'P 1'
#
loop_
_entity.id
_entity.type
_entity.pdbx_description
1 polymer ?
#
loop_
_entity_poly.entity_id
_entity_poly.type
_entity_poly.pdbx_seq_one_letter_code
_entity_poly.pdbx_strand_id
1 'polypeptide(L)'
;MQLADGSVAMAHAPGMELGGVCVAGARVLLSRNAAGGTTKTAFAIQLVAADGGCWVGAHPSLGNRLAAAALQRGLLAAALGPHVSARAEATHGRMRVDFELADAAGARTLVEVKNVVCSDYARGSRAPRPKGYELVYSPHEDGPSYRRAAVFPVGKLGQKLEDGTKCVSERAVKHVRELAALAADSGGAVKARAVMRCCGAARRTHSRAQAAVVFVVNRGDCHSVSVRRSSCPALAVEAPRAAAGGVAFHAFRVRWAGSQAHFDGLLPTDV
;
A
#
# COMPACT_ATOMS: atom_id res chain seq x y z
N MET A 1 -13.08 24.65 1.93
CA MET A 1 -11.81 24.86 2.64
C MET A 1 -11.31 26.28 2.44
N GLN A 2 -10.56 26.79 3.39
CA GLN A 2 -9.92 28.10 3.29
C GLN A 2 -8.51 27.92 2.70
N LEU A 3 -8.16 28.73 1.72
CA LEU A 3 -6.83 28.78 1.12
C LEU A 3 -5.90 29.72 1.92
N ALA A 4 -4.62 29.68 1.63
CA ALA A 4 -3.61 30.51 2.34
C ALA A 4 -3.82 32.01 2.15
N ASP A 5 -4.45 32.44 1.05
CA ASP A 5 -4.83 33.82 0.77
C ASP A 5 -6.14 34.26 1.42
N GLY A 6 -6.75 33.40 2.25
CA GLY A 6 -8.03 33.65 2.92
C GLY A 6 -9.26 33.34 2.08
N SER A 7 -9.13 33.12 0.78
CA SER A 7 -10.26 32.75 -0.09
C SER A 7 -10.81 31.37 0.22
N VAL A 8 -12.03 31.09 -0.23
CA VAL A 8 -12.69 29.81 -0.02
C VAL A 8 -12.77 29.05 -1.35
N ALA A 9 -12.36 27.78 -1.35
CA ALA A 9 -12.43 26.92 -2.53
C ALA A 9 -13.00 25.54 -2.19
N MET A 10 -13.55 24.88 -3.22
CA MET A 10 -13.90 23.48 -3.15
C MET A 10 -12.76 22.62 -3.70
N ALA A 11 -12.41 21.56 -2.97
CA ALA A 11 -11.46 20.56 -3.42
C ALA A 11 -12.07 19.16 -3.33
N HIS A 12 -11.66 18.31 -4.24
CA HIS A 12 -11.98 16.89 -4.19
C HIS A 12 -11.04 16.16 -3.24
N ALA A 13 -11.62 15.35 -2.35
CA ALA A 13 -10.88 14.42 -1.49
C ALA A 13 -11.01 13.00 -2.08
N PRO A 14 -10.07 12.56 -2.94
CA PRO A 14 -10.23 11.32 -3.68
C PRO A 14 -10.10 10.05 -2.84
N GLY A 15 -9.52 10.15 -1.65
CA GLY A 15 -9.42 9.06 -0.68
C GLY A 15 -10.36 9.29 0.49
N MET A 16 -11.60 8.84 0.42
CA MET A 16 -12.62 9.12 1.44
C MET A 16 -12.28 8.63 2.85
N GLU A 17 -11.44 7.61 2.96
CA GLU A 17 -11.20 6.91 4.22
C GLU A 17 -9.74 7.02 4.70
N LEU A 18 -9.12 8.17 4.56
CA LEU A 18 -7.74 8.46 4.94
C LEU A 18 -7.38 8.16 6.42
N GLY A 19 -7.92 7.07 6.98
CA GLY A 19 -7.70 6.70 8.36
C GLY A 19 -8.30 7.66 9.37
N GLY A 20 -9.31 8.45 8.95
CA GLY A 20 -9.96 9.43 9.81
C GLY A 20 -9.20 10.74 9.97
N VAL A 21 -8.10 10.96 9.23
CA VAL A 21 -7.31 12.20 9.35
C VAL A 21 -7.86 13.35 8.51
N CYS A 22 -8.70 13.08 7.52
CA CYS A 22 -9.34 14.13 6.70
C CYS A 22 -10.60 14.64 7.36
N VAL A 23 -10.45 15.47 8.36
CA VAL A 23 -11.54 16.07 9.17
C VAL A 23 -11.59 17.59 9.00
N ALA A 24 -12.68 18.20 9.44
CA ALA A 24 -12.78 19.66 9.48
C ALA A 24 -11.65 20.26 10.32
N GLY A 25 -11.01 21.31 9.80
CA GLY A 25 -9.84 21.95 10.43
C GLY A 25 -8.50 21.30 10.11
N ALA A 26 -8.45 20.13 9.47
CA ALA A 26 -7.20 19.52 9.05
C ALA A 26 -6.49 20.39 7.99
N ARG A 27 -5.17 20.57 8.14
CA ARG A 27 -4.35 21.21 7.10
C ARG A 27 -4.16 20.26 5.94
N VAL A 28 -4.23 20.78 4.72
CA VAL A 28 -4.10 19.98 3.50
C VAL A 28 -3.15 20.66 2.51
N LEU A 29 -2.48 19.86 1.70
CA LEU A 29 -1.80 20.31 0.50
C LEU A 29 -2.63 19.97 -0.73
N LEU A 30 -2.78 20.94 -1.60
CA LEU A 30 -3.64 20.89 -2.77
C LEU A 30 -2.82 20.92 -4.06
N SER A 31 -3.32 20.28 -5.09
CA SER A 31 -2.96 20.60 -6.46
C SER A 31 -4.14 21.24 -7.20
N ARG A 32 -3.88 22.15 -8.12
CA ARG A 32 -4.89 22.60 -9.07
C ARG A 32 -5.21 21.45 -10.05
N ASN A 33 -6.48 21.28 -10.32
CA ASN A 33 -6.90 20.42 -11.41
C ASN A 33 -6.63 21.11 -12.76
N ALA A 34 -6.37 20.33 -13.82
CA ALA A 34 -6.17 20.87 -15.13
C ALA A 34 -7.43 21.63 -15.62
N ALA A 35 -7.23 22.78 -16.23
CA ALA A 35 -8.31 23.51 -16.87
C ALA A 35 -8.90 22.67 -18.01
N GLY A 36 -10.24 22.62 -18.11
CA GLY A 36 -10.93 21.84 -19.14
C GLY A 36 -11.09 20.34 -18.83
N GLY A 37 -10.65 19.87 -17.66
CA GLY A 37 -10.87 18.50 -17.21
C GLY A 37 -12.33 18.27 -16.77
N THR A 38 -12.70 16.99 -16.61
CA THR A 38 -14.04 16.54 -16.18
C THR A 38 -14.31 16.76 -14.68
N THR A 39 -13.34 17.25 -13.93
CA THR A 39 -13.45 17.45 -12.48
C THR A 39 -14.27 18.69 -12.13
N LYS A 40 -15.28 18.51 -11.26
CA LYS A 40 -16.16 19.59 -10.80
C LYS A 40 -15.52 20.56 -9.79
N THR A 41 -14.28 20.29 -9.36
CA THR A 41 -13.58 21.08 -8.33
C THR A 41 -12.30 21.67 -8.91
N ALA A 42 -11.93 22.88 -8.46
CA ALA A 42 -10.71 23.54 -8.88
C ALA A 42 -9.44 22.87 -8.33
N PHE A 43 -9.56 22.12 -7.24
CA PHE A 43 -8.45 21.52 -6.54
C PHE A 43 -8.71 20.06 -6.17
N ALA A 44 -7.63 19.28 -6.05
CA ALA A 44 -7.59 17.95 -5.44
C ALA A 44 -6.66 17.95 -4.22
N ILE A 45 -7.08 17.27 -3.15
CA ILE A 45 -6.27 17.08 -1.95
C ILE A 45 -5.20 16.03 -2.28
N GLN A 46 -3.93 16.41 -2.13
CA GLN A 46 -2.79 15.56 -2.31
C GLN A 46 -2.30 14.95 -0.99
N LEU A 47 -2.18 15.80 0.04
CA LEU A 47 -1.76 15.38 1.38
C LEU A 47 -2.68 15.98 2.43
N VAL A 48 -2.82 15.27 3.56
CA VAL A 48 -3.52 15.72 4.76
C VAL A 48 -2.57 15.64 5.95
N ALA A 49 -2.50 16.66 6.78
CA ALA A 49 -1.76 16.61 8.02
C ALA A 49 -2.51 15.79 9.06
N ALA A 50 -1.86 14.74 9.56
CA ALA A 50 -2.30 13.98 10.72
C ALA A 50 -1.74 14.57 12.02
N ASP A 51 -2.22 14.05 13.15
CA ASP A 51 -1.71 14.41 14.47
C ASP A 51 -0.18 14.21 14.55
N GLY A 52 0.48 15.07 15.32
CA GLY A 52 1.94 15.06 15.42
C GLY A 52 2.67 15.65 14.21
N GLY A 53 1.96 16.29 13.28
CA GLY A 53 2.56 16.97 12.12
C GLY A 53 2.98 16.05 10.96
N CYS A 54 2.62 14.77 11.02
CA CYS A 54 2.87 13.83 9.94
C CYS A 54 1.95 14.12 8.74
N TRP A 55 2.52 14.24 7.55
CA TRP A 55 1.75 14.30 6.31
C TRP A 55 1.40 12.92 5.81
N VAL A 56 0.14 12.73 5.42
CA VAL A 56 -0.42 11.49 4.87
C VAL A 56 -0.84 11.71 3.43
N GLY A 57 -0.40 10.85 2.54
CA GLY A 57 -0.77 10.91 1.13
C GLY A 57 -2.24 10.59 0.91
N ALA A 58 -2.99 11.55 0.39
CA ALA A 58 -4.44 11.46 0.22
C ALA A 58 -4.87 11.00 -1.16
N HIS A 59 -4.06 11.29 -2.19
CA HIS A 59 -4.44 10.96 -3.56
C HIS A 59 -4.11 9.50 -3.90
N PRO A 60 -5.08 8.70 -4.39
CA PRO A 60 -4.88 7.25 -4.65
C PRO A 60 -3.74 6.96 -5.62
N SER A 61 -3.52 7.80 -6.65
CA SER A 61 -2.46 7.61 -7.64
C SER A 61 -1.05 7.77 -7.07
N LEU A 62 -0.90 8.31 -5.84
CA LEU A 62 0.42 8.46 -5.21
C LEU A 62 1.10 7.10 -4.98
N GLY A 63 0.35 6.06 -4.65
CA GLY A 63 0.90 4.72 -4.44
C GLY A 63 1.72 4.24 -5.63
N ASN A 64 1.11 4.16 -6.81
CA ASN A 64 1.77 3.70 -8.03
C ASN A 64 2.88 4.64 -8.50
N ARG A 65 2.70 5.96 -8.36
CA ARG A 65 3.75 6.94 -8.70
C ARG A 65 4.98 6.81 -7.82
N LEU A 66 4.80 6.62 -6.52
CA LEU A 66 5.88 6.43 -5.55
C LEU A 66 6.59 5.10 -5.75
N ALA A 67 5.83 4.02 -6.03
CA ALA A 67 6.39 2.72 -6.36
C ALA A 67 7.21 2.79 -7.66
N ALA A 68 6.70 3.42 -8.71
CA ALA A 68 7.44 3.63 -9.97
C ALA A 68 8.76 4.37 -9.73
N ALA A 69 8.72 5.47 -8.99
CA ALA A 69 9.93 6.25 -8.66
C ALA A 69 10.94 5.43 -7.82
N ALA A 70 10.46 4.61 -6.88
CA ALA A 70 11.31 3.75 -6.06
C ALA A 70 11.95 2.63 -6.91
N LEU A 71 11.19 2.02 -7.81
CA LEU A 71 11.70 1.02 -8.77
C LEU A 71 12.77 1.61 -9.69
N GLN A 72 12.49 2.75 -10.34
CA GLN A 72 13.42 3.43 -11.25
C GLN A 72 14.74 3.80 -10.57
N ARG A 73 14.72 4.10 -9.27
CA ARG A 73 15.90 4.43 -8.46
C ARG A 73 16.58 3.22 -7.83
N GLY A 74 16.10 2.00 -8.07
CA GLY A 74 16.64 0.78 -7.47
C GLY A 74 16.42 0.65 -5.96
N LEU A 75 15.58 1.50 -5.34
CA LEU A 75 15.38 1.52 -3.89
C LEU A 75 14.67 0.27 -3.35
N LEU A 76 14.03 -0.51 -4.23
CA LEU A 76 13.36 -1.76 -3.89
C LEU A 76 14.18 -3.00 -4.24
N ALA A 77 15.44 -2.86 -4.69
CA ALA A 77 16.28 -3.99 -5.08
C ALA A 77 16.54 -4.98 -3.94
N ALA A 78 16.61 -4.51 -2.70
CA ALA A 78 16.76 -5.39 -1.53
C ALA A 78 15.51 -6.26 -1.26
N ALA A 79 14.32 -5.79 -1.66
CA ALA A 79 13.05 -6.49 -1.49
C ALA A 79 12.69 -7.36 -2.70
N LEU A 80 12.81 -6.83 -3.92
CA LEU A 80 12.32 -7.44 -5.15
C LEU A 80 13.45 -8.09 -6.00
N GLY A 81 14.70 -7.91 -5.60
CA GLY A 81 15.86 -8.24 -6.42
C GLY A 81 16.22 -7.13 -7.43
N PRO A 82 17.44 -7.19 -7.99
CA PRO A 82 17.83 -6.27 -9.05
C PRO A 82 17.02 -6.58 -10.32
N HIS A 83 16.61 -5.53 -11.01
CA HIS A 83 15.89 -5.62 -12.29
C HIS A 83 16.49 -4.63 -13.30
N VAL A 84 16.40 -4.98 -14.56
CA VAL A 84 16.89 -4.17 -15.70
C VAL A 84 15.74 -3.46 -16.42
N SER A 85 14.49 -3.90 -16.21
CA SER A 85 13.32 -3.26 -16.76
C SER A 85 12.14 -3.33 -15.78
N ALA A 86 11.27 -2.32 -15.86
CA ALA A 86 10.01 -2.26 -15.15
C ALA A 86 8.92 -1.76 -16.11
N ARG A 87 7.98 -2.62 -16.45
CA ARG A 87 6.84 -2.32 -17.31
C ARG A 87 5.60 -2.12 -16.45
N ALA A 88 5.02 -0.93 -16.52
CA ALA A 88 3.77 -0.63 -15.82
C ALA A 88 2.55 -1.25 -16.52
N GLU A 89 1.48 -1.53 -15.76
CA GLU A 89 0.17 -1.95 -16.25
C GLU A 89 0.23 -3.20 -17.15
N ALA A 90 1.06 -4.19 -16.78
CA ALA A 90 1.26 -5.40 -17.56
C ALA A 90 0.10 -6.39 -17.38
N THR A 91 -0.43 -6.93 -18.49
CA THR A 91 -1.54 -7.88 -18.46
C THR A 91 -1.03 -9.32 -18.47
N HIS A 92 -1.51 -10.13 -17.52
CA HIS A 92 -1.26 -11.56 -17.39
C HIS A 92 -2.60 -12.29 -17.23
N GLY A 93 -3.04 -12.98 -18.28
CA GLY A 93 -4.35 -13.61 -18.30
C GLY A 93 -5.46 -12.57 -18.10
N ARG A 94 -6.22 -12.69 -17.01
CA ARG A 94 -7.29 -11.75 -16.63
C ARG A 94 -6.82 -10.63 -15.69
N MET A 95 -5.63 -10.75 -15.13
CA MET A 95 -5.07 -9.77 -14.21
C MET A 95 -4.21 -8.74 -14.93
N ARG A 96 -4.35 -7.48 -14.57
CA ARG A 96 -3.42 -6.41 -14.92
C ARG A 96 -2.67 -6.02 -13.65
N VAL A 97 -1.39 -6.40 -13.60
CA VAL A 97 -0.49 -6.05 -12.50
C VAL A 97 0.01 -4.63 -12.64
N ASP A 98 0.30 -3.97 -11.53
CA ASP A 98 0.79 -2.59 -11.56
C ASP A 98 2.18 -2.50 -12.21
N PHE A 99 3.07 -3.49 -11.97
CA PHE A 99 4.38 -3.58 -12.63
C PHE A 99 4.77 -5.03 -12.92
N GLU A 100 5.45 -5.22 -14.04
CA GLU A 100 6.23 -6.40 -14.35
C GLU A 100 7.71 -6.00 -14.41
N LEU A 101 8.52 -6.61 -13.57
CA LEU A 101 9.97 -6.42 -13.55
C LEU A 101 10.64 -7.57 -14.29
N ALA A 102 11.75 -7.31 -14.98
CA ALA A 102 12.61 -8.37 -15.51
C ALA A 102 14.03 -8.14 -15.02
N ASP A 103 14.68 -9.22 -14.58
CA ASP A 103 16.12 -9.20 -14.26
C ASP A 103 16.99 -9.40 -15.51
N ALA A 104 18.31 -9.35 -15.34
CA ALA A 104 19.25 -9.52 -16.44
C ALA A 104 19.22 -10.93 -17.07
N ALA A 105 18.66 -11.92 -16.38
CA ALA A 105 18.48 -13.29 -16.88
C ALA A 105 17.10 -13.49 -17.52
N GLY A 106 16.27 -12.45 -17.60
CA GLY A 106 14.92 -12.49 -18.15
C GLY A 106 13.88 -13.08 -17.18
N ALA A 107 14.24 -13.36 -15.92
CA ALA A 107 13.27 -13.79 -14.93
C ALA A 107 12.35 -12.61 -14.56
N ARG A 108 11.06 -12.92 -14.41
CA ARG A 108 10.02 -11.90 -14.21
C ARG A 108 9.54 -11.87 -12.77
N THR A 109 9.24 -10.67 -12.28
CA THR A 109 8.55 -10.43 -11.00
C THR A 109 7.29 -9.61 -11.26
N LEU A 110 6.14 -10.15 -10.89
CA LEU A 110 4.84 -9.48 -10.98
C LEU A 110 4.59 -8.72 -9.69
N VAL A 111 4.34 -7.44 -9.78
CA VAL A 111 4.19 -6.56 -8.61
C VAL A 111 2.82 -5.90 -8.62
N GLU A 112 2.09 -6.11 -7.55
CA GLU A 112 0.85 -5.39 -7.23
C GLU A 112 1.12 -4.37 -6.13
N VAL A 113 0.76 -3.13 -6.34
CA VAL A 113 0.97 -2.02 -5.41
C VAL A 113 -0.29 -1.75 -4.59
N LYS A 114 -0.11 -1.55 -3.29
CA LYS A 114 -1.20 -1.12 -2.40
C LYS A 114 -0.79 0.16 -1.68
N ASN A 115 -1.52 1.25 -1.93
CA ASN A 115 -1.32 2.50 -1.22
C ASN A 115 -1.91 2.41 0.19
N VAL A 116 -1.08 2.57 1.21
CA VAL A 116 -1.47 2.42 2.62
C VAL A 116 -1.36 3.78 3.32
N VAL A 117 -2.51 4.29 3.74
CA VAL A 117 -2.64 5.60 4.39
C VAL A 117 -3.21 5.49 5.80
N CYS A 118 -3.87 4.37 6.09
CA CYS A 118 -4.47 4.09 7.39
C CYS A 118 -3.45 3.49 8.34
N SER A 119 -3.64 3.71 9.63
CA SER A 119 -2.82 3.13 10.69
C SER A 119 -3.68 2.72 11.88
N ASP A 120 -3.09 1.96 12.77
CA ASP A 120 -3.68 1.74 14.08
C ASP A 120 -3.46 2.94 15.02
N TYR A 121 -4.08 2.81 16.18
CA TYR A 121 -4.00 3.76 17.29
C TYR A 121 -3.66 3.00 18.58
N ALA A 122 -2.96 3.66 19.49
CA ALA A 122 -2.77 3.12 20.85
C ALA A 122 -4.14 2.96 21.52
N ARG A 123 -4.32 1.94 22.33
CA ARG A 123 -5.52 1.78 23.16
C ARG A 123 -5.62 2.97 24.11
N GLY A 124 -6.84 3.46 24.33
CA GLY A 124 -7.06 4.63 25.19
C GLY A 124 -6.72 5.98 24.53
N SER A 125 -6.05 6.01 23.37
CA SER A 125 -5.79 7.26 22.67
C SER A 125 -7.08 7.86 22.12
N ARG A 126 -7.14 9.21 22.14
CA ARG A 126 -8.24 9.96 21.55
C ARG A 126 -8.05 10.06 20.04
N ALA A 127 -8.41 9.00 19.33
CA ALA A 127 -8.34 8.99 17.87
C ALA A 127 -9.53 9.73 17.24
N PRO A 128 -9.35 10.40 16.10
CA PRO A 128 -10.47 11.01 15.37
C PRO A 128 -11.45 9.90 14.96
N ARG A 129 -12.73 10.09 15.24
CA ARG A 129 -13.79 9.13 14.89
C ARG A 129 -14.74 9.76 13.86
N PRO A 130 -14.43 9.68 12.57
CA PRO A 130 -15.39 10.07 11.55
C PRO A 130 -16.60 9.13 11.60
N LYS A 131 -17.78 9.68 11.34
CA LYS A 131 -19.04 8.92 11.41
C LYS A 131 -18.99 7.70 10.48
N GLY A 132 -19.21 6.52 11.04
CA GLY A 132 -19.28 5.26 10.29
C GLY A 132 -17.93 4.66 9.89
N TYR A 133 -16.86 5.06 10.57
CA TYR A 133 -15.52 4.52 10.41
C TYR A 133 -15.11 3.76 11.68
N GLU A 134 -14.69 2.50 11.54
CA GLU A 134 -14.12 1.75 12.65
C GLU A 134 -12.62 2.00 12.75
N LEU A 135 -12.19 2.42 13.94
CA LEU A 135 -10.78 2.60 14.23
C LEU A 135 -10.14 1.24 14.54
N VAL A 136 -8.95 1.05 14.03
CA VAL A 136 -8.13 -0.11 14.36
C VAL A 136 -7.20 0.26 15.50
N TYR A 137 -7.28 -0.47 16.60
CA TYR A 137 -6.39 -0.29 17.74
C TYR A 137 -5.24 -1.31 17.71
N SER A 138 -4.09 -0.91 18.22
CA SER A 138 -2.96 -1.82 18.40
C SER A 138 -3.37 -3.04 19.25
N PRO A 139 -3.00 -4.27 18.87
CA PRO A 139 -3.18 -5.44 19.73
C PRO A 139 -2.23 -5.42 20.93
N HIS A 140 -1.12 -4.70 20.83
CA HIS A 140 -0.11 -4.55 21.88
C HIS A 140 -0.46 -3.36 22.76
N GLU A 141 0.05 -3.41 23.99
CA GLU A 141 -0.30 -2.49 25.06
C GLU A 141 -0.01 -1.02 24.77
N ASP A 142 -0.64 -0.18 25.58
CA ASP A 142 -0.54 1.27 25.58
C ASP A 142 0.80 1.72 26.18
N GLY A 143 1.21 2.95 25.90
CA GLY A 143 2.33 3.59 26.56
C GLY A 143 3.55 3.84 25.67
N PRO A 144 4.72 4.09 26.28
CA PRO A 144 5.94 4.50 25.53
C PRO A 144 6.47 3.48 24.55
N SER A 145 6.05 2.22 24.65
CA SER A 145 6.41 1.12 23.72
C SER A 145 5.54 1.05 22.47
N TYR A 146 4.43 1.79 22.41
CA TYR A 146 3.57 1.77 21.23
C TYR A 146 4.32 2.20 19.98
N ARG A 147 4.31 1.33 18.99
CA ARG A 147 4.82 1.57 17.63
C ARG A 147 3.68 1.47 16.65
N ARG A 148 3.35 2.60 16.04
CA ARG A 148 2.25 2.67 15.06
C ARG A 148 2.50 1.73 13.89
N ALA A 149 1.53 0.88 13.59
CA ALA A 149 1.52 0.07 12.37
C ALA A 149 0.61 0.69 11.32
N ALA A 150 1.05 0.71 10.07
CA ALA A 150 0.16 0.92 8.94
C ALA A 150 -0.75 -0.30 8.80
N VAL A 151 -2.04 -0.10 8.54
CA VAL A 151 -3.01 -1.20 8.44
C VAL A 151 -3.68 -1.18 7.08
N PHE A 152 -3.74 -2.34 6.43
CA PHE A 152 -4.38 -2.49 5.12
C PHE A 152 -5.23 -3.78 5.05
N PRO A 153 -6.42 -3.69 4.43
CA PRO A 153 -7.17 -2.46 4.19
C PRO A 153 -7.96 -2.06 5.44
N VAL A 154 -8.30 -0.78 5.54
CA VAL A 154 -9.20 -0.27 6.58
C VAL A 154 -10.38 0.43 5.92
N GLY A 155 -11.60 0.17 6.42
CA GLY A 155 -12.81 0.73 5.86
C GLY A 155 -14.05 -0.03 6.32
N LYS A 156 -15.20 0.26 5.70
CA LYS A 156 -16.45 -0.44 6.00
C LYS A 156 -16.48 -1.81 5.32
N LEU A 157 -16.97 -2.83 6.02
CA LEU A 157 -17.29 -4.15 5.47
C LEU A 157 -18.55 -4.09 4.57
N GLY A 158 -18.49 -3.27 3.52
CA GLY A 158 -19.62 -3.00 2.61
C GLY A 158 -19.56 -3.74 1.27
N GLN A 159 -18.39 -4.24 0.89
CA GLN A 159 -18.21 -5.03 -0.33
C GLN A 159 -18.38 -6.53 -0.03
N LYS A 160 -18.66 -7.31 -1.08
CA LYS A 160 -18.83 -8.77 -0.97
C LYS A 160 -17.98 -9.45 -2.05
N LEU A 161 -17.34 -10.53 -1.67
CA LEU A 161 -16.74 -11.48 -2.60
C LEU A 161 -17.82 -12.30 -3.33
N GLU A 162 -17.45 -13.03 -4.36
CA GLU A 162 -18.36 -13.91 -5.14
C GLU A 162 -19.07 -14.96 -4.26
N ASP A 163 -18.40 -15.42 -3.20
CA ASP A 163 -18.94 -16.36 -2.21
C ASP A 163 -19.85 -15.71 -1.15
N GLY A 164 -20.13 -14.40 -1.28
CA GLY A 164 -20.94 -13.63 -0.34
C GLY A 164 -20.19 -13.12 0.89
N THR A 165 -18.92 -13.48 1.09
CA THR A 165 -18.10 -13.03 2.21
C THR A 165 -17.93 -11.51 2.19
N LYS A 166 -18.29 -10.86 3.31
CA LYS A 166 -18.10 -9.41 3.45
C LYS A 166 -16.62 -9.04 3.56
N CYS A 167 -16.22 -7.99 2.86
CA CYS A 167 -14.86 -7.48 2.89
C CYS A 167 -14.83 -5.94 2.79
N VAL A 168 -13.68 -5.37 3.11
CA VAL A 168 -13.42 -3.92 2.96
C VAL A 168 -13.02 -3.60 1.53
N SER A 169 -12.25 -4.49 0.88
CA SER A 169 -11.77 -4.31 -0.48
C SER A 169 -11.80 -5.64 -1.22
N GLU A 170 -12.87 -5.85 -1.99
CA GLU A 170 -13.00 -7.01 -2.88
C GLU A 170 -11.83 -7.07 -3.86
N ARG A 171 -11.49 -5.95 -4.48
CA ARG A 171 -10.38 -5.85 -5.42
C ARG A 171 -9.04 -6.28 -4.79
N ALA A 172 -8.78 -5.91 -3.53
CA ALA A 172 -7.52 -6.31 -2.88
C ALA A 172 -7.46 -7.83 -2.67
N VAL A 173 -8.55 -8.45 -2.21
CA VAL A 173 -8.63 -9.90 -2.03
C VAL A 173 -8.49 -10.63 -3.37
N LYS A 174 -9.22 -10.17 -4.39
CA LYS A 174 -9.16 -10.74 -5.75
C LYS A 174 -7.74 -10.69 -6.33
N HIS A 175 -7.07 -9.53 -6.27
CA HIS A 175 -5.70 -9.39 -6.78
C HIS A 175 -4.71 -10.31 -6.06
N VAL A 176 -4.83 -10.48 -4.73
CA VAL A 176 -3.97 -11.41 -3.98
C VAL A 176 -4.22 -12.86 -4.41
N ARG A 177 -5.47 -13.28 -4.62
CA ARG A 177 -5.82 -14.61 -5.15
C ARG A 177 -5.27 -14.83 -6.57
N GLU A 178 -5.42 -13.84 -7.45
CA GLU A 178 -4.93 -13.89 -8.84
C GLU A 178 -3.41 -13.97 -8.89
N LEU A 179 -2.70 -13.18 -8.07
CA LEU A 179 -1.24 -13.25 -7.94
C LEU A 179 -0.80 -14.65 -7.46
N ALA A 180 -1.48 -15.22 -6.48
CA ALA A 180 -1.17 -16.56 -5.97
C ALA A 180 -1.38 -17.63 -7.06
N ALA A 181 -2.45 -17.52 -7.86
CA ALA A 181 -2.69 -18.41 -9.00
C ALA A 181 -1.59 -18.28 -10.06
N LEU A 182 -1.21 -17.06 -10.44
CA LEU A 182 -0.13 -16.80 -11.39
C LEU A 182 1.23 -17.33 -10.87
N ALA A 183 1.52 -17.20 -9.57
CA ALA A 183 2.71 -17.77 -8.96
C ALA A 183 2.73 -19.30 -9.01
N ALA A 184 1.56 -19.95 -8.83
CA ALA A 184 1.41 -21.40 -8.89
C ALA A 184 1.47 -21.94 -10.32
N ASP A 185 0.78 -21.30 -11.28
CA ASP A 185 0.70 -21.74 -12.69
C ASP A 185 2.05 -21.61 -13.43
N SER A 186 2.96 -20.85 -12.88
CA SER A 186 4.29 -20.59 -13.44
C SER A 186 5.22 -21.81 -13.39
N GLY A 187 4.71 -23.00 -13.24
CA GLY A 187 5.46 -24.27 -13.25
C GLY A 187 6.36 -24.50 -14.47
N GLY A 188 6.30 -23.62 -15.47
CA GLY A 188 7.09 -23.70 -16.70
C GLY A 188 8.09 -22.56 -16.94
N ALA A 189 7.90 -21.37 -16.40
CA ALA A 189 8.75 -20.22 -16.76
C ALA A 189 8.99 -19.18 -15.66
N VAL A 190 8.43 -19.38 -14.47
CA VAL A 190 8.39 -18.36 -13.45
C VAL A 190 8.77 -18.98 -12.09
N LYS A 191 9.87 -18.60 -11.47
CA LYS A 191 10.43 -19.27 -10.28
C LYS A 191 10.51 -18.37 -9.05
N ALA A 192 9.97 -18.79 -7.90
CA ALA A 192 10.03 -18.07 -6.63
C ALA A 192 11.43 -18.08 -6.01
N ARG A 193 11.88 -16.97 -5.47
CA ARG A 193 13.09 -16.87 -4.67
C ARG A 193 12.69 -16.86 -3.19
N ALA A 194 12.82 -18.01 -2.54
CA ALA A 194 12.83 -18.03 -1.08
C ALA A 194 14.12 -17.37 -0.60
N VAL A 195 14.01 -16.25 0.11
CA VAL A 195 15.15 -15.68 0.83
C VAL A 195 15.31 -16.45 2.12
N MET A 196 15.99 -17.58 2.07
CA MET A 196 16.51 -18.23 3.26
C MET A 196 17.90 -17.66 3.54
N ARG A 197 18.00 -16.79 4.51
CA ARG A 197 19.29 -16.39 5.09
C ARG A 197 19.77 -17.54 5.97
N CYS A 198 20.63 -18.38 5.44
CA CYS A 198 21.60 -19.17 6.22
C CYS A 198 22.83 -19.40 5.38
N CYS A 199 23.97 -19.29 6.06
CA CYS A 199 25.35 -19.39 5.58
C CYS A 199 25.60 -20.49 4.56
N GLY A 200 26.36 -20.16 3.49
CA GLY A 200 27.23 -21.08 2.78
C GLY A 200 26.63 -21.77 1.57
N ALA A 201 27.28 -21.57 0.41
CA ALA A 201 27.13 -22.24 -0.88
C ALA A 201 25.91 -21.80 -1.74
N ALA A 202 26.17 -20.89 -2.69
CA ALA A 202 25.28 -20.54 -3.77
C ALA A 202 25.02 -21.72 -4.71
N ARG A 203 23.96 -22.48 -4.49
CA ARG A 203 23.37 -23.30 -5.55
C ARG A 203 22.45 -22.40 -6.39
N ARG A 204 22.80 -22.23 -7.67
CA ARG A 204 21.92 -21.63 -8.69
C ARG A 204 20.67 -22.49 -8.81
N THR A 205 19.64 -22.19 -8.06
CA THR A 205 18.30 -22.73 -8.28
C THR A 205 17.54 -21.82 -9.23
N HIS A 206 17.11 -22.39 -10.29
CA HIS A 206 16.33 -21.74 -11.35
C HIS A 206 15.04 -21.13 -10.79
N SER A 207 14.84 -19.86 -11.01
CA SER A 207 13.84 -19.03 -10.35
C SER A 207 12.42 -19.14 -10.94
N ARG A 208 11.38 -19.27 -10.13
CA ARG A 208 9.97 -19.12 -10.50
C ARG A 208 9.62 -17.63 -10.67
N ALA A 209 8.55 -17.23 -11.41
CA ALA A 209 8.08 -15.85 -11.38
C ALA A 209 7.79 -15.51 -9.95
N GLN A 210 8.41 -14.48 -9.57
CA GLN A 210 8.12 -13.92 -8.29
C GLN A 210 6.83 -13.14 -8.46
N ALA A 211 5.91 -13.33 -7.56
CA ALA A 211 4.77 -12.46 -7.42
C ALA A 211 4.94 -11.71 -6.10
N ALA A 212 4.71 -10.43 -6.10
CA ALA A 212 4.88 -9.62 -4.90
C ALA A 212 3.74 -8.61 -4.74
N VAL A 213 3.32 -8.40 -3.50
CA VAL A 213 2.52 -7.25 -3.09
C VAL A 213 3.45 -6.25 -2.42
N VAL A 214 3.44 -5.01 -2.89
CA VAL A 214 4.22 -3.92 -2.32
C VAL A 214 3.30 -2.89 -1.68
N PHE A 215 3.35 -2.79 -0.37
CA PHE A 215 2.66 -1.77 0.40
C PHE A 215 3.47 -0.47 0.38
N VAL A 216 2.92 0.57 -0.21
CA VAL A 216 3.45 1.93 -0.13
C VAL A 216 2.84 2.61 1.07
N VAL A 217 3.57 2.65 2.17
CA VAL A 217 3.14 3.33 3.40
C VAL A 217 3.34 4.82 3.22
N ASN A 218 2.25 5.49 2.81
CA ASN A 218 2.25 6.88 2.38
C ASN A 218 2.08 7.85 3.56
N ARG A 219 2.81 7.56 4.64
CA ARG A 219 2.92 8.34 5.89
C ARG A 219 4.20 7.95 6.64
N GLY A 220 4.83 8.94 7.28
CA GLY A 220 6.16 8.77 7.88
C GLY A 220 6.17 8.27 9.33
N ASP A 221 5.01 8.10 9.97
CA ASP A 221 4.87 7.79 11.41
C ASP A 221 4.60 6.31 11.71
N CYS A 222 4.62 5.43 10.70
CA CYS A 222 4.44 3.99 10.86
C CYS A 222 5.78 3.25 10.86
N HIS A 223 5.87 2.17 11.64
CA HIS A 223 7.06 1.34 11.80
C HIS A 223 6.93 -0.07 11.22
N SER A 224 5.73 -0.48 10.84
CA SER A 224 5.42 -1.77 10.22
C SER A 224 4.14 -1.65 9.37
N VAL A 225 3.84 -2.71 8.63
CA VAL A 225 2.53 -2.90 7.97
C VAL A 225 1.89 -4.16 8.49
N SER A 226 0.58 -4.14 8.72
CA SER A 226 -0.19 -5.27 9.21
C SER A 226 -1.48 -5.45 8.42
N VAL A 227 -1.78 -6.70 8.06
CA VAL A 227 -3.09 -7.13 7.55
C VAL A 227 -3.86 -7.75 8.70
N ARG A 228 -4.88 -7.05 9.21
CA ARG A 228 -5.56 -7.47 10.45
C ARG A 228 -6.94 -8.07 10.21
N ARG A 229 -7.23 -9.17 10.91
CA ARG A 229 -8.56 -9.80 10.90
C ARG A 229 -9.65 -8.84 11.39
N SER A 230 -9.34 -7.97 12.34
CA SER A 230 -10.30 -6.96 12.85
C SER A 230 -10.69 -5.92 11.80
N SER A 231 -9.80 -5.62 10.84
CA SER A 231 -10.09 -4.65 9.77
C SER A 231 -10.65 -5.32 8.51
N CYS A 232 -10.07 -6.43 8.07
CA CYS A 232 -10.53 -7.16 6.90
C CYS A 232 -10.33 -8.68 7.07
N PRO A 233 -11.31 -9.41 7.61
CA PRO A 233 -11.20 -10.86 7.85
C PRO A 233 -10.82 -11.65 6.60
N ALA A 234 -11.40 -11.30 5.45
CA ALA A 234 -11.15 -12.00 4.19
C ALA A 234 -9.68 -11.89 3.76
N LEU A 235 -9.10 -10.68 3.77
CA LEU A 235 -7.69 -10.52 3.39
C LEU A 235 -6.75 -11.14 4.41
N ALA A 236 -7.07 -11.08 5.70
CA ALA A 236 -6.29 -11.71 6.76
C ALA A 236 -6.24 -13.26 6.67
N VAL A 237 -7.11 -13.85 5.89
CA VAL A 237 -7.08 -15.29 5.54
C VAL A 237 -6.31 -15.52 4.24
N GLU A 238 -6.53 -14.68 3.24
CA GLU A 238 -5.94 -14.89 1.91
C GLU A 238 -4.46 -14.47 1.81
N ALA A 239 -4.03 -13.45 2.55
CA ALA A 239 -2.65 -12.99 2.47
C ALA A 239 -1.64 -14.05 2.97
N PRO A 240 -1.84 -14.70 4.15
CA PRO A 240 -0.97 -15.81 4.55
C PRO A 240 -1.00 -17.00 3.59
N ARG A 241 -2.18 -17.32 3.00
CA ARG A 241 -2.30 -18.38 1.99
C ARG A 241 -1.51 -18.07 0.73
N ALA A 242 -1.60 -16.82 0.26
CA ALA A 242 -0.83 -16.35 -0.89
C ALA A 242 0.68 -16.36 -0.59
N ALA A 243 1.08 -15.95 0.61
CA ALA A 243 2.47 -16.02 1.05
C ALA A 243 3.02 -17.45 1.06
N ALA A 244 2.26 -18.41 1.59
CA ALA A 244 2.57 -19.82 1.52
C ALA A 244 2.63 -20.37 0.07
N GLY A 245 1.82 -19.78 -0.83
CA GLY A 245 1.82 -20.04 -2.27
C GLY A 245 2.93 -19.36 -3.06
N GLY A 246 3.82 -18.59 -2.41
CA GLY A 246 5.00 -17.97 -3.05
C GLY A 246 4.83 -16.50 -3.42
N VAL A 247 3.76 -15.84 -2.99
CA VAL A 247 3.63 -14.37 -3.11
C VAL A 247 4.41 -13.70 -1.99
N ALA A 248 5.37 -12.85 -2.35
CA ALA A 248 6.12 -12.07 -1.36
C ALA A 248 5.32 -10.81 -0.97
N PHE A 249 5.40 -10.41 0.31
CA PHE A 249 4.81 -9.18 0.79
C PHE A 249 5.92 -8.27 1.29
N HIS A 250 5.99 -7.07 0.71
CA HIS A 250 6.99 -6.07 1.06
C HIS A 250 6.31 -4.74 1.36
N ALA A 251 6.99 -3.91 2.15
CA ALA A 251 6.51 -2.56 2.42
C ALA A 251 7.68 -1.58 2.42
N PHE A 252 7.41 -0.36 1.97
CA PHE A 252 8.32 0.77 2.19
C PHE A 252 7.57 1.99 2.66
N ARG A 253 8.25 2.80 3.46
CA ARG A 253 7.71 4.01 4.03
C ARG A 253 8.12 5.23 3.21
N VAL A 254 7.17 6.15 3.09
CA VAL A 254 7.39 7.47 2.50
C VAL A 254 7.16 8.53 3.56
N ARG A 255 8.13 9.40 3.74
CA ARG A 255 8.02 10.60 4.56
C ARG A 255 7.88 11.81 3.66
N TRP A 256 6.95 12.69 4.01
CA TRP A 256 6.69 13.92 3.29
C TRP A 256 7.35 15.11 3.99
N ALA A 257 8.14 15.90 3.23
CA ALA A 257 8.65 17.20 3.65
C ALA A 257 8.05 18.25 2.71
N GLY A 258 7.02 18.95 3.18
CA GLY A 258 6.19 19.77 2.29
C GLY A 258 5.57 18.91 1.18
N SER A 259 5.80 19.28 -0.08
CA SER A 259 5.31 18.52 -1.25
C SER A 259 6.29 17.44 -1.75
N GLN A 260 7.45 17.29 -1.10
CA GLN A 260 8.48 16.33 -1.50
C GLN A 260 8.32 15.01 -0.77
N ALA A 261 8.32 13.90 -1.53
CA ALA A 261 8.30 12.55 -1.02
C ALA A 261 9.74 12.01 -0.86
N HIS A 262 10.03 11.47 0.31
CA HIS A 262 11.31 10.85 0.62
C HIS A 262 11.08 9.36 0.90
N PHE A 263 11.82 8.48 0.22
CA PHE A 263 11.90 7.08 0.59
C PHE A 263 12.55 6.96 1.97
N ASP A 264 11.86 6.34 2.91
CA ASP A 264 12.28 6.28 4.31
C ASP A 264 12.41 4.82 4.80
N GLY A 265 12.96 3.98 3.92
CA GLY A 265 13.33 2.60 4.18
C GLY A 265 12.21 1.58 4.00
N LEU A 266 12.63 0.31 4.00
CA LEU A 266 11.74 -0.85 4.02
C LEU A 266 11.16 -1.02 5.42
N LEU A 267 9.92 -1.53 5.49
CA LEU A 267 9.23 -1.82 6.74
C LEU A 267 8.97 -3.33 6.88
N PRO A 268 8.95 -3.85 8.11
CA PRO A 268 8.43 -5.18 8.40
C PRO A 268 6.96 -5.30 7.98
N THR A 269 6.58 -6.47 7.48
CA THR A 269 5.19 -6.82 7.13
C THR A 269 4.71 -7.97 7.99
N ASP A 270 3.51 -7.84 8.53
CA ASP A 270 2.76 -8.84 9.29
C ASP A 270 1.49 -9.17 8.50
N VAL A 271 1.56 -10.30 7.75
CA VAL A 271 0.50 -10.75 6.83
C VAL A 271 0.16 -12.22 7.01
#